data_50be2ade5284cf0663eed23c9e2b5a9a
#
_entry.id   50be2ade5284cf0663eed23c9e2b5a9a
#
_cell.length_a   1.000
_cell.length_b   1.000
_cell.length_c   1.000
_cell.angle_alpha   90.00
_cell.angle_beta   90.00
_cell.angle_gamma   90.00
#
_symmetry.space_group_name_H-M   'P 1'
#
loop_
_entity.id
_entity.type
_entity.pdbx_description
1 polymer ?
#
loop_
_entity_poly.entity_id
_entity_poly.type
_entity_poly.pdbx_seq_one_letter_code
_entity_poly.pdbx_strand_id
1 'polypeptide(L)'
;MDVLSTRGLDPSALPAEVTIERPRNPEHGDYATNVALQTAKKAGTNPREFATWLAEALTSNDALSEVTVAGPGFLNLRLAPDAQAAIVREIITKGEDFGRSDLLAGRKINLEFVSANPTGPLHLGGTRWAATGDALGRVLAASGADVTREYYFNDAGAQIDRFVRSVMAAAKGEPTPEDGYAGTYIADIAAEVLRREPDALAAEDSAEVFRRVGVNLMFDEIKRDLHDFGTDFDVFFHEDSLHKSGAVTTAVEKLKGSDKLYFENGAWWLRSTEFGDDKDRVVIKSDGAPAYIAGDIAYLVDKRSRGFDLCIYMLGADHHGYIGRLKAAAAALGDDPDSVEVLIGQMVNLVSDGKPVRMSKRAGNIISMEDLVDAVGVDAARFAMIRASVDSSVDIDLDLLRKRSSENPVYYVQYAHSRICSVLRNAEALKVEANDSLQLLDNEAEGTLIRALGEFPRVVKAAAELREPHRVANYLHSLAGDLHRWYDHKPALRILPRGDEEPTELHGARLRLCQATQQVFANGLALLGVTAPERM
;
A
#
# COMPACT_ATOMS: atom_id res chain seq x y z
N MET A 1 -25.00 23.54 -10.05
CA MET A 1 -25.45 24.80 -9.42
C MET A 1 -26.43 25.54 -10.29
N ASP A 2 -26.14 25.78 -11.54
CA ASP A 2 -26.98 26.59 -12.45
C ASP A 2 -28.40 26.06 -12.59
N VAL A 3 -28.57 24.73 -12.67
CA VAL A 3 -29.90 24.08 -12.79
C VAL A 3 -30.80 24.38 -11.58
N LEU A 4 -30.26 24.45 -10.36
CA LEU A 4 -31.02 24.82 -9.17
C LEU A 4 -31.29 26.32 -9.14
N SER A 5 -30.27 27.15 -9.39
CA SER A 5 -30.36 28.62 -9.37
C SER A 5 -31.37 29.15 -10.39
N THR A 6 -31.39 28.62 -11.62
CA THR A 6 -32.34 29.03 -12.67
C THR A 6 -33.80 28.69 -12.37
N ARG A 7 -34.03 27.77 -11.42
CA ARG A 7 -35.37 27.35 -10.97
C ARG A 7 -35.74 27.92 -9.58
N GLY A 8 -34.90 28.83 -9.04
CA GLY A 8 -35.16 29.49 -7.74
C GLY A 8 -34.98 28.56 -6.54
N LEU A 9 -34.26 27.45 -6.72
CA LEU A 9 -33.94 26.49 -5.65
C LEU A 9 -32.54 26.76 -5.07
N ASP A 10 -32.34 26.33 -3.80
CA ASP A 10 -31.09 26.58 -3.09
C ASP A 10 -29.92 25.69 -3.60
N PRO A 11 -28.86 26.27 -4.20
CA PRO A 11 -27.70 25.53 -4.67
C PRO A 11 -26.89 24.89 -3.52
N SER A 12 -27.02 25.37 -2.28
CA SER A 12 -26.33 24.81 -1.10
C SER A 12 -26.84 23.41 -0.73
N ALA A 13 -27.97 22.99 -1.33
CA ALA A 13 -28.50 21.64 -1.20
C ALA A 13 -27.63 20.57 -1.87
N LEU A 14 -26.73 20.97 -2.81
CA LEU A 14 -25.81 20.04 -3.46
C LEU A 14 -24.79 19.50 -2.45
N PRO A 15 -24.40 18.21 -2.57
CA PRO A 15 -23.28 17.68 -1.82
C PRO A 15 -21.97 18.38 -2.23
N ALA A 16 -20.99 18.45 -1.32
CA ALA A 16 -19.69 19.04 -1.59
C ALA A 16 -18.97 18.34 -2.77
N GLU A 17 -19.15 17.03 -2.89
CA GLU A 17 -18.70 16.21 -4.01
C GLU A 17 -19.86 15.39 -4.57
N VAL A 18 -19.94 15.34 -5.90
CA VAL A 18 -20.91 14.51 -6.61
C VAL A 18 -20.29 13.14 -6.87
N THR A 19 -20.91 12.09 -6.34
CA THR A 19 -20.48 10.72 -6.58
C THR A 19 -20.94 10.28 -7.97
N ILE A 20 -19.99 9.87 -8.81
CA ILE A 20 -20.22 9.24 -10.11
C ILE A 20 -19.64 7.83 -10.01
N GLU A 21 -20.46 6.82 -10.28
CA GLU A 21 -20.12 5.42 -10.16
C GLU A 21 -20.26 4.69 -11.49
N ARG A 22 -19.51 3.61 -11.68
CA ARG A 22 -19.68 2.71 -12.81
C ARG A 22 -20.82 1.72 -12.48
N PRO A 23 -21.92 1.69 -13.25
CA PRO A 23 -23.00 0.76 -13.00
C PRO A 23 -22.54 -0.69 -13.21
N ARG A 24 -23.08 -1.61 -12.40
CA ARG A 24 -22.79 -3.05 -12.55
C ARG A 24 -23.37 -3.64 -13.84
N ASN A 25 -24.51 -3.10 -14.31
CA ASN A 25 -25.13 -3.51 -15.56
C ASN A 25 -24.75 -2.50 -16.66
N PRO A 26 -24.06 -2.93 -17.74
CA PRO A 26 -23.68 -2.06 -18.87
C PRO A 26 -24.86 -1.37 -19.57
N GLU A 27 -26.07 -1.93 -19.49
CA GLU A 27 -27.29 -1.31 -20.03
C GLU A 27 -27.60 0.05 -19.37
N HIS A 28 -27.11 0.28 -18.16
CA HIS A 28 -27.27 1.55 -17.44
C HIS A 28 -26.23 2.61 -17.83
N GLY A 29 -25.52 2.44 -18.95
CA GLY A 29 -24.53 3.38 -19.43
C GLY A 29 -23.13 3.12 -18.89
N ASP A 30 -22.24 4.09 -19.12
CA ASP A 30 -20.84 4.00 -18.72
C ASP A 30 -20.64 4.45 -17.27
N TYR A 31 -21.41 5.44 -16.84
CA TYR A 31 -21.45 5.99 -15.50
C TYR A 31 -22.87 6.23 -15.02
N ALA A 32 -23.05 6.26 -13.69
CA ALA A 32 -24.31 6.61 -13.06
C ALA A 32 -24.06 7.52 -11.84
N THR A 33 -25.05 8.36 -11.55
CA THR A 33 -25.04 9.18 -10.34
C THR A 33 -26.42 9.22 -9.70
N ASN A 34 -26.44 9.29 -8.37
CA ASN A 34 -27.62 9.46 -7.55
C ASN A 34 -27.73 10.88 -6.98
N VAL A 35 -27.01 11.85 -7.55
CA VAL A 35 -26.96 13.23 -7.07
C VAL A 35 -28.34 13.85 -6.94
N ALA A 36 -29.27 13.55 -7.84
CA ALA A 36 -30.63 14.06 -7.76
C ALA A 36 -31.38 13.52 -6.54
N LEU A 37 -31.19 12.24 -6.17
CA LEU A 37 -31.75 11.63 -4.98
C LEU A 37 -31.20 12.27 -3.69
N GLN A 38 -29.90 12.54 -3.67
CA GLN A 38 -29.22 13.15 -2.51
C GLN A 38 -29.63 14.60 -2.28
N THR A 39 -29.88 15.34 -3.37
CA THR A 39 -30.10 16.78 -3.35
C THR A 39 -31.58 17.17 -3.21
N ALA A 40 -32.47 16.46 -3.88
CA ALA A 40 -33.86 16.87 -4.10
C ALA A 40 -34.62 17.22 -2.82
N LYS A 41 -34.48 16.41 -1.76
CA LYS A 41 -35.15 16.66 -0.48
C LYS A 41 -34.73 17.98 0.16
N LYS A 42 -33.43 18.29 0.11
CA LYS A 42 -32.88 19.54 0.67
C LYS A 42 -33.23 20.75 -0.20
N ALA A 43 -33.29 20.55 -1.51
CA ALA A 43 -33.67 21.59 -2.47
C ALA A 43 -35.21 21.81 -2.58
N GLY A 44 -36.02 20.98 -1.90
CA GLY A 44 -37.49 21.12 -1.91
C GLY A 44 -38.15 20.70 -3.22
N THR A 45 -37.56 19.74 -3.94
CA THR A 45 -38.06 19.24 -5.24
C THR A 45 -38.19 17.71 -5.27
N ASN A 46 -38.82 17.19 -6.34
CA ASN A 46 -38.90 15.74 -6.57
C ASN A 46 -37.59 15.22 -7.18
N PRO A 47 -37.03 14.10 -6.68
CA PRO A 47 -35.76 13.56 -7.20
C PRO A 47 -35.79 13.25 -8.69
N ARG A 48 -36.87 12.66 -9.20
CA ARG A 48 -37.00 12.32 -10.62
C ARG A 48 -37.12 13.56 -11.50
N GLU A 49 -37.85 14.58 -11.03
CA GLU A 49 -37.95 15.85 -11.71
C GLU A 49 -36.60 16.58 -11.76
N PHE A 50 -35.88 16.60 -10.64
CA PHE A 50 -34.53 17.16 -10.62
C PHE A 50 -33.56 16.38 -11.51
N ALA A 51 -33.62 15.05 -11.54
CA ALA A 51 -32.84 14.24 -12.47
C ALA A 51 -33.16 14.57 -13.94
N THR A 52 -34.44 14.82 -14.26
CA THR A 52 -34.83 15.23 -15.63
C THR A 52 -34.19 16.57 -16.00
N TRP A 53 -34.21 17.55 -15.12
CA TRP A 53 -33.58 18.86 -15.37
C TRP A 53 -32.08 18.75 -15.54
N LEU A 54 -31.43 17.87 -14.77
CA LEU A 54 -30.00 17.61 -14.91
C LEU A 54 -29.70 16.91 -16.24
N ALA A 55 -30.53 15.93 -16.65
CA ALA A 55 -30.38 15.25 -17.92
C ALA A 55 -30.49 16.24 -19.08
N GLU A 56 -31.52 17.11 -19.09
CA GLU A 56 -31.69 18.19 -20.07
C GLU A 56 -30.44 19.10 -20.15
N ALA A 57 -29.93 19.53 -19.00
CA ALA A 57 -28.76 20.38 -18.95
C ALA A 57 -27.48 19.69 -19.44
N LEU A 58 -27.36 18.38 -19.19
CA LEU A 58 -26.20 17.58 -19.62
C LEU A 58 -26.24 17.17 -21.08
N THR A 59 -27.40 17.26 -21.75
CA THR A 59 -27.54 16.93 -23.18
C THR A 59 -26.69 17.83 -24.10
N SER A 60 -26.33 19.03 -23.62
CA SER A 60 -25.44 19.96 -24.35
C SER A 60 -23.95 19.70 -24.11
N ASN A 61 -23.60 18.67 -23.36
CA ASN A 61 -22.21 18.32 -23.09
C ASN A 61 -21.69 17.34 -24.15
N ASP A 62 -20.79 17.81 -25.01
CA ASP A 62 -20.20 17.03 -26.11
C ASP A 62 -19.47 15.76 -25.65
N ALA A 63 -19.11 15.65 -24.37
CA ALA A 63 -18.49 14.46 -23.81
C ALA A 63 -19.51 13.30 -23.59
N LEU A 64 -20.81 13.57 -23.68
CA LEU A 64 -21.88 12.58 -23.44
C LEU A 64 -22.66 12.33 -24.72
N SER A 65 -22.79 11.07 -25.11
CA SER A 65 -23.63 10.65 -26.22
C SER A 65 -25.08 10.45 -25.79
N GLU A 66 -25.31 10.10 -24.52
CA GLU A 66 -26.63 9.81 -23.98
C GLU A 66 -26.69 10.09 -22.47
N VAL A 67 -27.80 10.69 -22.03
CA VAL A 67 -28.10 10.88 -20.61
C VAL A 67 -29.54 10.42 -20.38
N THR A 68 -29.74 9.41 -19.53
CA THR A 68 -31.05 8.86 -19.23
C THR A 68 -31.37 8.90 -17.75
N VAL A 69 -32.64 9.11 -17.42
CA VAL A 69 -33.15 9.09 -16.04
C VAL A 69 -33.73 7.71 -15.74
N ALA A 70 -33.18 7.04 -14.72
CA ALA A 70 -33.60 5.72 -14.31
C ALA A 70 -34.23 5.72 -12.90
N GLY A 71 -35.21 4.86 -12.69
CA GLY A 71 -35.84 4.65 -11.38
C GLY A 71 -36.36 5.95 -10.75
N PRO A 72 -36.09 6.15 -9.43
CA PRO A 72 -36.62 7.31 -8.68
C PRO A 72 -35.82 8.61 -8.90
N GLY A 73 -34.75 8.62 -9.67
CA GLY A 73 -33.91 9.80 -9.90
C GLY A 73 -32.42 9.51 -10.03
N PHE A 74 -32.06 8.32 -10.53
CA PHE A 74 -30.70 8.04 -11.00
C PHE A 74 -30.51 8.67 -12.38
N LEU A 75 -29.29 9.12 -12.65
CA LEU A 75 -28.84 9.53 -13.96
C LEU A 75 -27.84 8.50 -14.48
N ASN A 76 -28.13 7.96 -15.66
CA ASN A 76 -27.19 7.11 -16.39
C ASN A 76 -26.55 7.94 -17.50
N LEU A 77 -25.24 7.84 -17.64
CA LEU A 77 -24.44 8.63 -18.56
C LEU A 77 -23.69 7.69 -19.52
N ARG A 78 -23.71 8.01 -20.79
CA ARG A 78 -22.94 7.32 -21.82
C ARG A 78 -21.96 8.29 -22.45
N LEU A 79 -20.68 7.93 -22.50
CA LEU A 79 -19.64 8.78 -23.09
C LEU A 79 -19.76 8.84 -24.61
N ALA A 80 -19.49 10.00 -25.18
CA ALA A 80 -19.29 10.13 -26.61
C ALA A 80 -17.98 9.45 -27.06
N PRO A 81 -17.89 8.96 -28.31
CA PRO A 81 -16.65 8.37 -28.83
C PRO A 81 -15.42 9.26 -28.68
N ASP A 82 -15.55 10.56 -28.85
CA ASP A 82 -14.44 11.52 -28.68
C ASP A 82 -13.97 11.62 -27.22
N ALA A 83 -14.88 11.49 -26.26
CA ALA A 83 -14.52 11.46 -24.84
C ALA A 83 -13.78 10.15 -24.49
N GLN A 84 -14.15 9.02 -25.07
CA GLN A 84 -13.39 7.78 -24.94
C GLN A 84 -12.00 7.90 -25.59
N ALA A 85 -11.93 8.47 -26.77
CA ALA A 85 -10.65 8.75 -27.45
C ALA A 85 -9.74 9.68 -26.63
N ALA A 86 -10.31 10.66 -25.92
CA ALA A 86 -9.57 11.56 -25.05
C ALA A 86 -8.85 10.81 -23.91
N ILE A 87 -9.46 9.78 -23.35
CA ILE A 87 -8.83 8.93 -22.30
C ILE A 87 -7.54 8.30 -22.85
N VAL A 88 -7.60 7.68 -24.03
CA VAL A 88 -6.43 7.03 -24.64
C VAL A 88 -5.32 8.07 -24.92
N ARG A 89 -5.68 9.23 -25.47
CA ARG A 89 -4.72 10.32 -25.73
C ARG A 89 -4.08 10.83 -24.44
N GLU A 90 -4.85 10.97 -23.38
CA GLU A 90 -4.35 11.41 -22.06
C GLU A 90 -3.32 10.41 -21.51
N ILE A 91 -3.60 9.10 -21.58
CA ILE A 91 -2.68 8.05 -21.13
C ILE A 91 -1.35 8.14 -21.90
N ILE A 92 -1.42 8.25 -23.24
CA ILE A 92 -0.22 8.34 -24.08
C ILE A 92 0.57 9.63 -23.78
N THR A 93 -0.12 10.74 -23.58
CA THR A 93 0.53 12.04 -23.32
C THR A 93 1.20 12.08 -21.95
N LYS A 94 0.53 11.55 -20.91
CA LYS A 94 1.06 11.53 -19.55
C LYS A 94 2.08 10.41 -19.32
N GLY A 95 2.00 9.30 -20.06
CA GLY A 95 2.91 8.17 -19.92
C GLY A 95 3.01 7.67 -18.48
N GLU A 96 4.21 7.70 -17.91
CA GLU A 96 4.47 7.27 -16.53
C GLU A 96 3.77 8.13 -15.46
N ASP A 97 3.37 9.35 -15.81
CA ASP A 97 2.65 10.25 -14.90
C ASP A 97 1.14 10.00 -14.90
N PHE A 98 0.61 9.16 -15.79
CA PHE A 98 -0.80 8.82 -15.76
C PHE A 98 -1.15 8.03 -14.49
N GLY A 99 -2.09 8.54 -13.72
CA GLY A 99 -2.45 8.05 -12.39
C GLY A 99 -1.85 8.85 -11.24
N ARG A 100 -0.87 9.72 -11.49
CA ARG A 100 -0.34 10.66 -10.49
C ARG A 100 -1.27 11.84 -10.28
N SER A 101 -1.21 12.43 -9.08
CA SER A 101 -2.02 13.59 -8.71
C SER A 101 -1.32 14.45 -7.67
N ASP A 102 -1.83 15.67 -7.48
CA ASP A 102 -1.38 16.61 -6.45
C ASP A 102 -2.25 16.56 -5.18
N LEU A 103 -2.99 15.48 -4.96
CA LEU A 103 -3.91 15.30 -3.83
C LEU A 103 -3.24 15.58 -2.47
N LEU A 104 -2.01 15.15 -2.31
CA LEU A 104 -1.21 15.27 -1.10
C LEU A 104 -0.02 16.23 -1.27
N ALA A 105 -0.07 17.11 -2.27
CA ALA A 105 1.01 18.05 -2.54
C ALA A 105 1.35 18.90 -1.32
N GLY A 106 2.64 18.99 -1.01
CA GLY A 106 3.15 19.71 0.15
C GLY A 106 3.02 18.98 1.50
N ARG A 107 2.42 17.78 1.56
CA ARG A 107 2.36 16.96 2.79
C ARG A 107 3.65 16.20 2.97
N LYS A 108 4.26 16.31 4.15
CA LYS A 108 5.40 15.49 4.56
C LYS A 108 4.93 14.35 5.45
N ILE A 109 5.09 13.14 4.95
CA ILE A 109 4.58 11.93 5.60
C ILE A 109 5.74 11.05 6.07
N ASN A 110 5.75 10.71 7.36
CA ASN A 110 6.58 9.65 7.89
C ASN A 110 5.77 8.35 7.86
N LEU A 111 6.26 7.36 7.12
CA LEU A 111 5.63 6.04 7.02
C LEU A 111 6.54 5.01 7.66
N GLU A 112 6.17 4.56 8.87
CA GLU A 112 6.89 3.55 9.61
C GLU A 112 6.25 2.18 9.44
N PHE A 113 7.06 1.20 9.02
CA PHE A 113 6.58 -0.15 8.81
C PHE A 113 7.69 -1.20 8.97
N VAL A 114 7.33 -2.47 9.10
CA VAL A 114 8.18 -3.60 9.48
C VAL A 114 8.67 -3.47 10.92
N SER A 115 9.63 -2.61 11.21
CA SER A 115 10.18 -2.27 12.53
C SER A 115 10.38 -3.49 13.45
N ALA A 116 10.90 -4.60 12.87
CA ALA A 116 11.13 -5.84 13.59
C ALA A 116 12.45 -5.79 14.39
N ASN A 117 12.45 -6.40 15.57
CA ASN A 117 13.68 -6.51 16.36
C ASN A 117 14.69 -7.45 15.70
N PRO A 118 15.99 -7.13 15.71
CA PRO A 118 17.05 -7.91 15.06
C PRO A 118 17.43 -9.16 15.87
N THR A 119 16.47 -10.01 16.11
CA THR A 119 16.61 -11.27 16.87
C THR A 119 16.39 -12.52 16.01
N GLY A 120 16.23 -12.34 14.72
CA GLY A 120 16.07 -13.39 13.73
C GLY A 120 15.60 -12.85 12.39
N PRO A 121 15.58 -13.70 11.35
CA PRO A 121 15.10 -13.34 10.01
C PRO A 121 13.67 -12.78 10.04
N LEU A 122 13.34 -11.98 9.03
CA LEU A 122 11.98 -11.45 8.89
C LEU A 122 10.98 -12.57 8.63
N HIS A 123 9.96 -12.65 9.46
CA HIS A 123 8.87 -13.61 9.30
C HIS A 123 7.76 -13.04 8.40
N LEU A 124 6.77 -13.88 8.03
CA LEU A 124 5.70 -13.53 7.10
C LEU A 124 4.93 -12.25 7.46
N GLY A 125 4.73 -11.95 8.74
CA GLY A 125 4.12 -10.70 9.17
C GLY A 125 4.96 -9.49 8.76
N GLY A 126 6.29 -9.57 8.96
CA GLY A 126 7.24 -8.57 8.48
C GLY A 126 7.25 -8.46 6.94
N THR A 127 7.19 -9.60 6.26
CA THR A 127 7.09 -9.66 4.77
C THR A 127 5.85 -8.95 4.26
N ARG A 128 4.70 -9.16 4.92
CA ARG A 128 3.46 -8.46 4.57
C ARG A 128 3.60 -6.95 4.72
N TRP A 129 4.19 -6.50 5.84
CA TRP A 129 4.42 -5.09 6.07
C TRP A 129 5.43 -4.49 5.07
N ALA A 130 6.48 -5.23 4.72
CA ALA A 130 7.43 -4.81 3.71
C ALA A 130 6.76 -4.56 2.36
N ALA A 131 5.96 -5.53 1.88
CA ALA A 131 5.23 -5.39 0.62
C ALA A 131 4.18 -4.27 0.65
N THR A 132 3.34 -4.26 1.69
CA THR A 132 2.19 -3.33 1.78
C THR A 132 2.66 -1.91 2.10
N GLY A 133 3.65 -1.76 2.99
CA GLY A 133 4.21 -0.46 3.37
C GLY A 133 4.93 0.21 2.21
N ASP A 134 5.75 -0.53 1.47
CA ASP A 134 6.41 -0.01 0.28
C ASP A 134 5.38 0.40 -0.80
N ALA A 135 4.38 -0.45 -1.07
CA ALA A 135 3.32 -0.11 -2.02
C ALA A 135 2.52 1.12 -1.56
N LEU A 136 2.20 1.25 -0.27
CA LEU A 136 1.54 2.44 0.28
C LEU A 136 2.41 3.68 0.10
N GLY A 137 3.71 3.58 0.41
CA GLY A 137 4.66 4.68 0.20
C GLY A 137 4.69 5.15 -1.25
N ARG A 138 4.70 4.23 -2.22
CA ARG A 138 4.65 4.54 -3.66
C ARG A 138 3.33 5.21 -4.06
N VAL A 139 2.21 4.74 -3.56
CA VAL A 139 0.87 5.32 -3.82
C VAL A 139 0.76 6.73 -3.25
N LEU A 140 1.24 6.97 -2.02
CA LEU A 140 1.25 8.29 -1.39
C LEU A 140 2.16 9.27 -2.16
N ALA A 141 3.34 8.83 -2.58
CA ALA A 141 4.27 9.62 -3.39
C ALA A 141 3.68 9.93 -4.78
N ALA A 142 3.01 8.95 -5.42
CA ALA A 142 2.29 9.19 -6.68
C ALA A 142 1.13 10.17 -6.53
N SER A 143 0.62 10.36 -5.32
CA SER A 143 -0.41 11.33 -4.99
C SER A 143 0.14 12.69 -4.54
N GLY A 144 1.45 12.93 -4.68
CA GLY A 144 2.12 14.22 -4.45
C GLY A 144 2.72 14.41 -3.06
N ALA A 145 2.67 13.41 -2.18
CA ALA A 145 3.30 13.51 -0.85
C ALA A 145 4.82 13.37 -0.91
N ASP A 146 5.51 14.08 -0.01
CA ASP A 146 6.92 13.83 0.35
C ASP A 146 6.95 12.75 1.44
N VAL A 147 7.26 11.51 1.03
CA VAL A 147 7.17 10.32 1.90
C VAL A 147 8.56 9.89 2.34
N THR A 148 8.77 9.85 3.65
CA THR A 148 9.95 9.22 4.26
C THR A 148 9.55 7.85 4.82
N ARG A 149 10.17 6.80 4.29
CA ARG A 149 10.02 5.42 4.77
C ARG A 149 10.96 5.21 5.93
N GLU A 150 10.44 4.82 7.09
CA GLU A 150 11.21 4.69 8.32
C GLU A 150 11.07 3.30 8.92
N TYR A 151 12.21 2.75 9.32
CA TYR A 151 12.31 1.52 10.09
C TYR A 151 12.77 1.86 11.50
N TYR A 152 11.97 1.55 12.51
CA TYR A 152 12.34 1.69 13.91
C TYR A 152 13.11 0.47 14.38
N PHE A 153 14.29 0.70 14.89
CA PHE A 153 15.23 -0.32 15.28
C PHE A 153 15.41 -0.34 16.80
N ASN A 154 14.95 -1.40 17.45
CA ASN A 154 15.19 -1.61 18.87
C ASN A 154 16.41 -2.53 19.04
N ASP A 155 17.53 -1.96 19.47
CA ASP A 155 18.82 -2.60 19.67
C ASP A 155 19.11 -2.93 21.14
N ALA A 156 18.13 -2.80 22.04
CA ALA A 156 18.24 -3.02 23.48
C ALA A 156 17.07 -3.84 24.06
N GLY A 157 17.16 -4.18 25.33
CA GLY A 157 16.10 -4.83 26.09
C GLY A 157 16.11 -6.37 26.06
N ALA A 158 15.14 -6.97 26.74
CA ALA A 158 15.13 -8.41 27.06
C ALA A 158 15.18 -9.34 25.84
N GLN A 159 14.66 -8.92 24.68
CA GLN A 159 14.72 -9.73 23.46
C GLN A 159 16.14 -9.80 22.91
N ILE A 160 16.84 -8.65 22.90
CA ILE A 160 18.25 -8.58 22.49
C ILE A 160 19.13 -9.37 23.44
N ASP A 161 18.92 -9.24 24.76
CA ASP A 161 19.67 -10.01 25.76
C ASP A 161 19.51 -11.52 25.55
N ARG A 162 18.29 -11.96 25.24
CA ARG A 162 17.98 -13.37 24.93
C ARG A 162 18.69 -13.82 23.65
N PHE A 163 18.67 -13.00 22.60
CA PHE A 163 19.39 -13.26 21.36
C PHE A 163 20.89 -13.40 21.59
N VAL A 164 21.49 -12.47 22.31
CA VAL A 164 22.93 -12.49 22.66
C VAL A 164 23.28 -13.77 23.40
N ARG A 165 22.49 -14.18 24.43
CA ARG A 165 22.71 -15.45 25.14
C ARG A 165 22.65 -16.66 24.20
N SER A 166 21.73 -16.65 23.24
CA SER A 166 21.59 -17.75 22.27
C SER A 166 22.82 -17.83 21.35
N VAL A 167 23.30 -16.71 20.84
CA VAL A 167 24.50 -16.65 19.99
C VAL A 167 25.75 -17.05 20.77
N MET A 168 25.89 -16.61 22.02
CA MET A 168 27.02 -17.01 22.90
C MET A 168 27.00 -18.51 23.19
N ALA A 169 25.84 -19.10 23.47
CA ALA A 169 25.72 -20.54 23.69
C ALA A 169 26.16 -21.33 22.44
N ALA A 170 25.70 -20.91 21.25
CA ALA A 170 26.13 -21.51 19.99
C ALA A 170 27.64 -21.39 19.77
N ALA A 171 28.23 -20.21 20.04
CA ALA A 171 29.67 -19.98 19.94
C ALA A 171 30.51 -20.89 20.87
N LYS A 172 29.94 -21.28 22.02
CA LYS A 172 30.56 -22.22 22.98
C LYS A 172 30.29 -23.70 22.64
N GLY A 173 29.42 -23.98 21.69
CA GLY A 173 28.94 -25.35 21.42
C GLY A 173 27.96 -25.86 22.49
N GLU A 174 27.34 -24.99 23.24
CA GLU A 174 26.34 -25.30 24.26
C GLU A 174 24.93 -25.39 23.65
N PRO A 175 24.01 -26.11 24.30
CA PRO A 175 22.62 -26.15 23.87
C PRO A 175 21.97 -24.77 23.90
N THR A 176 20.99 -24.53 23.02
CA THR A 176 20.17 -23.32 23.06
C THR A 176 19.52 -23.14 24.43
N PRO A 177 19.60 -21.96 25.08
CA PRO A 177 18.90 -21.67 26.32
C PRO A 177 17.39 -21.97 26.22
N GLU A 178 16.75 -22.37 27.33
CA GLU A 178 15.33 -22.77 27.35
C GLU A 178 14.40 -21.69 26.78
N ASP A 179 14.68 -20.40 27.05
CA ASP A 179 13.96 -19.24 26.52
C ASP A 179 14.63 -18.63 25.28
N GLY A 180 15.67 -19.28 24.74
CA GLY A 180 16.51 -18.77 23.68
C GLY A 180 15.90 -18.84 22.28
N TYR A 181 16.57 -18.21 21.35
CA TYR A 181 16.29 -18.32 19.92
C TYR A 181 17.05 -19.51 19.34
N ALA A 182 16.36 -20.33 18.53
CA ALA A 182 16.91 -21.49 17.87
C ALA A 182 16.84 -21.33 16.35
N GLY A 183 17.74 -21.99 15.63
CA GLY A 183 17.80 -21.99 14.17
C GLY A 183 19.24 -21.96 13.68
N THR A 184 19.46 -22.30 12.41
CA THR A 184 20.79 -22.30 11.78
C THR A 184 21.42 -20.92 11.80
N TYR A 185 20.64 -19.87 11.60
CA TYR A 185 21.09 -18.48 11.61
C TYR A 185 21.82 -18.07 12.90
N ILE A 186 21.45 -18.65 14.07
CA ILE A 186 22.14 -18.41 15.35
C ILE A 186 23.56 -18.96 15.30
N ALA A 187 23.75 -20.16 14.75
CA ALA A 187 25.08 -20.75 14.59
C ALA A 187 25.92 -19.98 13.57
N ASP A 188 25.31 -19.55 12.48
CA ASP A 188 25.98 -18.76 11.43
C ASP A 188 26.45 -17.40 11.96
N ILE A 189 25.61 -16.70 12.71
CA ILE A 189 25.97 -15.45 13.38
C ILE A 189 27.08 -15.69 14.41
N ALA A 190 26.99 -16.77 15.21
CA ALA A 190 28.02 -17.10 16.19
C ALA A 190 29.39 -17.34 15.53
N ALA A 191 29.42 -18.10 14.43
CA ALA A 191 30.62 -18.35 13.65
C ALA A 191 31.21 -17.05 13.07
N GLU A 192 30.35 -16.16 12.55
CA GLU A 192 30.78 -14.90 11.97
C GLU A 192 31.28 -13.91 13.04
N VAL A 193 30.68 -13.90 14.26
CA VAL A 193 31.21 -13.13 15.40
C VAL A 193 32.61 -13.59 15.74
N LEU A 194 32.84 -14.91 15.88
CA LEU A 194 34.18 -15.45 16.20
C LEU A 194 35.19 -15.22 15.07
N ARG A 195 34.73 -15.17 13.81
CA ARG A 195 35.60 -14.84 12.68
C ARG A 195 36.06 -13.39 12.70
N ARG A 196 35.16 -12.45 13.05
CA ARG A 196 35.48 -11.01 13.15
C ARG A 196 36.26 -10.66 14.42
N GLU A 197 35.93 -11.29 15.52
CA GLU A 197 36.47 -11.07 16.84
C GLU A 197 36.89 -12.41 17.46
N PRO A 198 38.08 -12.96 17.08
CA PRO A 198 38.52 -14.29 17.53
C PRO A 198 38.56 -14.49 19.04
N ASP A 199 38.81 -13.41 19.78
CA ASP A 199 38.90 -13.43 21.24
C ASP A 199 37.56 -13.09 21.94
N ALA A 200 36.46 -13.03 21.21
CA ALA A 200 35.16 -12.60 21.74
C ALA A 200 34.68 -13.38 22.97
N LEU A 201 34.92 -14.70 23.02
CA LEU A 201 34.57 -15.53 24.19
C LEU A 201 35.46 -15.30 25.42
N ALA A 202 36.69 -14.85 25.21
CA ALA A 202 37.67 -14.58 26.28
C ALA A 202 37.66 -13.12 26.75
N ALA A 203 36.95 -12.23 26.05
CA ALA A 203 36.87 -10.82 26.42
C ALA A 203 36.18 -10.63 27.78
N GLU A 204 36.64 -9.66 28.56
CA GLU A 204 36.03 -9.31 29.85
C GLU A 204 34.58 -8.90 29.71
N ASP A 205 34.24 -8.22 28.60
CA ASP A 205 32.92 -7.78 28.21
C ASP A 205 32.31 -8.62 27.05
N SER A 206 32.58 -9.94 27.08
CA SER A 206 32.16 -10.89 26.03
C SER A 206 30.71 -10.69 25.55
N ALA A 207 29.78 -10.51 26.49
CA ALA A 207 28.37 -10.28 26.15
C ALA A 207 28.15 -9.01 25.29
N GLU A 208 28.91 -7.94 25.56
CA GLU A 208 28.82 -6.70 24.79
C GLU A 208 29.43 -6.85 23.39
N VAL A 209 30.53 -7.61 23.26
CA VAL A 209 31.08 -7.95 21.93
C VAL A 209 30.07 -8.71 21.10
N PHE A 210 29.45 -9.76 21.67
CA PHE A 210 28.40 -10.53 20.99
C PHE A 210 27.17 -9.69 20.68
N ARG A 211 26.77 -8.77 21.56
CA ARG A 211 25.70 -7.82 21.32
C ARG A 211 26.04 -6.94 20.11
N ARG A 212 27.12 -6.20 20.18
CA ARG A 212 27.54 -5.24 19.15
C ARG A 212 27.70 -5.89 17.80
N VAL A 213 28.40 -7.01 17.72
CA VAL A 213 28.68 -7.67 16.43
C VAL A 213 27.48 -8.49 15.95
N GLY A 214 26.89 -9.30 16.83
CA GLY A 214 25.79 -10.20 16.47
C GLY A 214 24.52 -9.46 16.07
N VAL A 215 24.14 -8.40 16.80
CA VAL A 215 22.96 -7.57 16.47
C VAL A 215 23.16 -6.87 15.13
N ASN A 216 24.36 -6.30 14.89
CA ASN A 216 24.65 -5.66 13.61
C ASN A 216 24.62 -6.65 12.44
N LEU A 217 25.14 -7.88 12.62
CA LEU A 217 25.07 -8.93 11.61
C LEU A 217 23.63 -9.27 11.25
N MET A 218 22.77 -9.48 12.25
CA MET A 218 21.36 -9.78 12.04
C MET A 218 20.63 -8.61 11.37
N PHE A 219 20.98 -7.39 11.75
CA PHE A 219 20.38 -6.22 11.13
C PHE A 219 20.82 -6.01 9.67
N ASP A 220 22.08 -6.28 9.37
CA ASP A 220 22.58 -6.23 7.98
C ASP A 220 21.93 -7.31 7.10
N GLU A 221 21.60 -8.47 7.66
CA GLU A 221 20.81 -9.50 6.99
C GLU A 221 19.39 -8.98 6.70
N ILE A 222 18.69 -8.46 7.70
CA ILE A 222 17.34 -7.87 7.53
C ILE A 222 17.33 -6.79 6.45
N LYS A 223 18.31 -5.88 6.44
CA LYS A 223 18.41 -4.83 5.41
C LYS A 223 18.61 -5.38 4.02
N ARG A 224 19.45 -6.42 3.88
CA ARG A 224 19.68 -7.07 2.60
C ARG A 224 18.41 -7.78 2.10
N ASP A 225 17.74 -8.55 2.96
CA ASP A 225 16.51 -9.26 2.62
C ASP A 225 15.41 -8.28 2.17
N LEU A 226 15.27 -7.15 2.86
CA LEU A 226 14.34 -6.09 2.47
C LEU A 226 14.69 -5.48 1.12
N HIS A 227 15.97 -5.18 0.88
CA HIS A 227 16.45 -4.66 -0.39
C HIS A 227 16.17 -5.63 -1.54
N ASP A 228 16.53 -6.89 -1.37
CA ASP A 228 16.32 -7.96 -2.36
C ASP A 228 14.82 -8.22 -2.60
N PHE A 229 13.98 -7.97 -1.59
CA PHE A 229 12.53 -7.99 -1.71
C PHE A 229 11.96 -6.73 -2.40
N GLY A 230 12.79 -5.73 -2.72
CA GLY A 230 12.39 -4.48 -3.35
C GLY A 230 11.75 -3.47 -2.39
N THR A 231 12.12 -3.54 -1.10
CA THR A 231 11.66 -2.64 -0.05
C THR A 231 12.85 -1.93 0.59
N ASP A 232 13.01 -0.64 0.28
CA ASP A 232 14.08 0.19 0.83
C ASP A 232 13.51 1.22 1.82
N PHE A 233 14.35 1.61 2.79
CA PHE A 233 14.02 2.61 3.79
C PHE A 233 14.95 3.83 3.67
N ASP A 234 14.38 5.01 3.87
CA ASP A 234 15.11 6.27 3.88
C ASP A 234 15.81 6.49 5.22
N VAL A 235 15.21 5.98 6.30
CA VAL A 235 15.71 6.14 7.67
C VAL A 235 15.62 4.82 8.43
N PHE A 236 16.73 4.44 9.05
CA PHE A 236 16.77 3.42 10.10
C PHE A 236 16.97 4.15 11.43
N PHE A 237 15.90 4.25 12.21
CA PHE A 237 15.90 5.00 13.46
C PHE A 237 16.25 4.08 14.64
N HIS A 238 17.30 4.41 15.38
CA HIS A 238 17.77 3.65 16.54
C HIS A 238 17.14 4.17 17.83
N GLU A 239 16.42 3.33 18.58
CA GLU A 239 15.77 3.67 19.85
C GLU A 239 16.78 4.23 20.87
N ASP A 240 17.96 3.65 20.92
CA ASP A 240 19.04 4.05 21.83
C ASP A 240 19.44 5.54 21.67
N SER A 241 19.24 6.12 20.49
CA SER A 241 19.49 7.54 20.24
C SER A 241 18.61 8.47 21.08
N LEU A 242 17.35 8.06 21.37
CA LEU A 242 16.43 8.84 22.23
C LEU A 242 16.90 8.89 23.68
N HIS A 243 17.48 7.79 24.15
CA HIS A 243 18.01 7.72 25.51
C HIS A 243 19.32 8.48 25.64
N LYS A 244 20.27 8.29 24.74
CA LYS A 244 21.58 8.92 24.74
C LYS A 244 21.52 10.44 24.57
N SER A 245 20.59 10.94 23.75
CA SER A 245 20.42 12.38 23.54
C SER A 245 19.65 13.09 24.65
N GLY A 246 19.05 12.35 25.59
CA GLY A 246 18.14 12.91 26.59
C GLY A 246 16.78 13.33 26.06
N ALA A 247 16.42 12.90 24.84
CA ALA A 247 15.14 13.25 24.23
C ALA A 247 13.93 12.79 25.05
N VAL A 248 14.03 11.61 25.69
CA VAL A 248 12.98 11.10 26.60
C VAL A 248 12.74 12.06 27.76
N THR A 249 13.81 12.51 28.42
CA THR A 249 13.71 13.48 29.54
C THR A 249 13.11 14.80 29.06
N THR A 250 13.57 15.31 27.92
CA THR A 250 13.06 16.57 27.34
C THR A 250 11.56 16.49 27.01
N ALA A 251 11.11 15.40 26.44
CA ALA A 251 9.69 15.19 26.10
C ALA A 251 8.81 15.11 27.37
N VAL A 252 9.29 14.43 28.41
CA VAL A 252 8.60 14.34 29.71
C VAL A 252 8.50 15.71 30.38
N GLU A 253 9.58 16.48 30.41
CA GLU A 253 9.58 17.83 31.01
C GLU A 253 8.65 18.79 30.24
N LYS A 254 8.56 18.68 28.91
CA LYS A 254 7.59 19.43 28.09
C LYS A 254 6.15 19.14 28.54
N LEU A 255 5.80 17.87 28.76
CA LEU A 255 4.47 17.47 29.20
C LEU A 255 4.15 17.90 30.64
N LYS A 256 5.16 17.87 31.54
CA LYS A 256 5.01 18.42 32.91
C LYS A 256 4.72 19.93 32.86
N GLY A 257 5.49 20.66 32.05
CA GLY A 257 5.34 22.12 31.91
C GLY A 257 3.98 22.55 31.34
N SER A 258 3.29 21.69 30.62
CA SER A 258 1.95 21.93 30.04
C SER A 258 0.79 21.37 30.87
N ASP A 259 1.03 20.92 32.11
CA ASP A 259 0.05 20.30 33.04
C ASP A 259 -0.68 19.07 32.44
N LYS A 260 0.03 18.34 31.57
CA LYS A 260 -0.49 17.10 30.98
C LYS A 260 -0.14 15.85 31.78
N LEU A 261 0.79 15.99 32.73
CA LEU A 261 1.16 14.95 33.69
C LEU A 261 0.70 15.30 35.09
N TYR A 262 0.33 14.26 35.86
CA TYR A 262 0.12 14.37 37.30
C TYR A 262 0.95 13.33 38.04
N PHE A 263 1.24 13.62 39.32
CA PHE A 263 2.04 12.73 40.17
C PHE A 263 1.13 12.01 41.16
N GLU A 264 1.13 10.68 41.10
CA GLU A 264 0.36 9.83 42.00
C GLU A 264 1.09 8.52 42.29
N ASN A 265 1.02 8.05 43.54
CA ASN A 265 1.65 6.80 44.00
C ASN A 265 3.12 6.66 43.62
N GLY A 266 3.87 7.77 43.66
CA GLY A 266 5.30 7.81 43.35
C GLY A 266 5.66 7.82 41.86
N ALA A 267 4.67 7.82 40.97
CA ALA A 267 4.84 7.77 39.51
C ALA A 267 4.24 9.03 38.85
N TRP A 268 4.75 9.37 37.66
CA TRP A 268 4.15 10.40 36.81
C TRP A 268 3.24 9.75 35.76
N TRP A 269 2.02 10.25 35.66
CA TRP A 269 0.97 9.74 34.80
C TRP A 269 0.58 10.78 33.76
N LEU A 270 0.40 10.34 32.50
CA LEU A 270 -0.20 11.12 31.44
C LEU A 270 -1.72 11.05 31.56
N ARG A 271 -2.41 12.22 31.52
CA ARG A 271 -3.88 12.33 31.48
C ARG A 271 -4.42 11.89 30.12
N SER A 272 -4.08 10.69 29.67
CA SER A 272 -4.41 10.23 28.33
C SER A 272 -5.90 10.01 28.13
N THR A 273 -6.68 9.78 29.20
CA THR A 273 -8.15 9.71 29.14
C THR A 273 -8.78 11.03 28.71
N GLU A 274 -8.19 12.18 29.01
CA GLU A 274 -8.65 13.50 28.54
C GLU A 274 -8.55 13.62 27.01
N PHE A 275 -7.76 12.77 26.37
CA PHE A 275 -7.50 12.75 24.94
C PHE A 275 -8.01 11.49 24.23
N GLY A 276 -8.90 10.72 24.88
CA GLY A 276 -9.60 9.60 24.26
C GLY A 276 -8.92 8.22 24.38
N ASP A 277 -7.89 8.09 25.23
CA ASP A 277 -7.35 6.77 25.60
C ASP A 277 -8.26 6.05 26.62
N ASP A 278 -8.16 4.75 26.77
CA ASP A 278 -8.99 3.94 27.67
C ASP A 278 -8.62 4.12 29.16
N LYS A 279 -7.40 4.54 29.45
CA LYS A 279 -6.90 4.82 30.81
C LYS A 279 -5.68 5.74 30.78
N ASP A 280 -5.40 6.41 31.90
CA ASP A 280 -4.19 7.18 32.06
C ASP A 280 -2.96 6.28 32.08
N ARG A 281 -1.84 6.79 31.59
CA ARG A 281 -0.62 6.01 31.37
C ARG A 281 0.53 6.48 32.23
N VAL A 282 1.23 5.53 32.86
CA VAL A 282 2.49 5.81 33.55
C VAL A 282 3.55 6.21 32.53
N VAL A 283 4.13 7.40 32.69
CA VAL A 283 5.22 7.91 31.87
C VAL A 283 6.56 7.72 32.58
N ILE A 284 6.63 8.00 33.89
CA ILE A 284 7.77 7.72 34.75
C ILE A 284 7.30 6.84 35.90
N LYS A 285 7.94 5.71 36.07
CA LYS A 285 7.66 4.74 37.12
C LYS A 285 8.08 5.27 38.52
N SER A 286 7.63 4.58 39.56
CA SER A 286 7.95 4.93 40.96
C SER A 286 9.45 4.79 41.32
N ASP A 287 10.19 3.99 40.54
CA ASP A 287 11.67 3.88 40.65
C ASP A 287 12.42 4.98 39.88
N GLY A 288 11.70 5.91 39.25
CA GLY A 288 12.25 7.00 38.44
C GLY A 288 12.58 6.61 36.99
N ALA A 289 12.43 5.34 36.61
CA ALA A 289 12.69 4.88 35.24
C ALA A 289 11.54 5.28 34.28
N PRO A 290 11.86 5.64 33.03
CA PRO A 290 10.83 5.88 32.02
C PRO A 290 10.05 4.59 31.72
N ALA A 291 8.75 4.71 31.50
CA ALA A 291 7.91 3.66 30.96
C ALA A 291 7.98 3.68 29.41
N TYR A 292 7.53 2.61 28.75
CA TYR A 292 7.58 2.52 27.28
C TYR A 292 6.94 3.71 26.56
N ILE A 293 5.82 4.21 27.07
CA ILE A 293 5.16 5.38 26.46
C ILE A 293 6.02 6.64 26.46
N ALA A 294 6.99 6.76 27.38
CA ALA A 294 7.92 7.90 27.37
C ALA A 294 8.84 7.88 26.14
N GLY A 295 9.26 6.69 25.71
CA GLY A 295 9.98 6.49 24.46
C GLY A 295 9.11 6.82 23.24
N ASP A 296 7.87 6.33 23.22
CA ASP A 296 6.92 6.61 22.14
C ASP A 296 6.65 8.12 21.99
N ILE A 297 6.48 8.84 23.11
CA ILE A 297 6.31 10.29 23.15
C ILE A 297 7.55 11.01 22.61
N ALA A 298 8.74 10.62 23.07
CA ALA A 298 10.00 11.21 22.62
C ALA A 298 10.22 11.00 21.12
N TYR A 299 9.87 9.82 20.62
CA TYR A 299 9.96 9.49 19.21
C TYR A 299 8.99 10.31 18.36
N LEU A 300 7.76 10.53 18.84
CA LEU A 300 6.81 11.41 18.16
C LEU A 300 7.32 12.86 18.12
N VAL A 301 7.92 13.35 19.23
CA VAL A 301 8.57 14.68 19.28
C VAL A 301 9.70 14.77 18.26
N ASP A 302 10.51 13.72 18.13
CA ASP A 302 11.57 13.65 17.11
C ASP A 302 11.00 13.74 15.69
N LYS A 303 9.99 12.93 15.35
CA LYS A 303 9.31 12.99 14.05
C LYS A 303 8.80 14.40 13.74
N ARG A 304 8.18 15.06 14.72
CA ARG A 304 7.71 16.46 14.57
C ARG A 304 8.84 17.44 14.36
N SER A 305 9.96 17.26 15.05
CA SER A 305 11.14 18.12 14.88
C SER A 305 11.75 18.02 13.48
N ARG A 306 11.56 16.89 12.80
CA ARG A 306 11.95 16.67 11.40
C ARG A 306 10.93 17.23 10.39
N GLY A 307 9.81 17.78 10.86
CA GLY A 307 8.82 18.51 10.06
C GLY A 307 7.78 17.63 9.37
N PHE A 308 7.49 16.43 9.89
CA PHE A 308 6.42 15.59 9.35
C PHE A 308 5.03 16.07 9.81
N ASP A 309 4.14 16.25 8.83
CA ASP A 309 2.74 16.65 9.05
C ASP A 309 1.88 15.47 9.49
N LEU A 310 2.20 14.27 9.00
CA LEU A 310 1.49 13.04 9.24
C LEU A 310 2.48 11.93 9.54
N CYS A 311 2.24 11.18 10.61
CA CYS A 311 2.98 9.99 10.98
C CYS A 311 2.06 8.78 10.89
N ILE A 312 2.38 7.85 9.98
CA ILE A 312 1.64 6.60 9.78
C ILE A 312 2.48 5.46 10.36
N TYR A 313 1.89 4.72 11.30
CA TYR A 313 2.50 3.53 11.91
C TYR A 313 1.78 2.27 11.44
N MET A 314 2.52 1.30 10.93
CA MET A 314 1.98 0.01 10.52
C MET A 314 2.36 -1.06 11.53
N LEU A 315 1.39 -1.50 12.33
CA LEU A 315 1.61 -2.37 13.49
C LEU A 315 0.85 -3.70 13.37
N GLY A 316 1.34 -4.74 14.05
CA GLY A 316 0.64 -6.02 14.15
C GLY A 316 -0.63 -5.95 14.99
N ALA A 317 -1.50 -6.96 14.87
CA ALA A 317 -2.80 -7.02 15.55
C ALA A 317 -2.70 -7.00 17.08
N ASP A 318 -1.58 -7.42 17.64
CA ASP A 318 -1.26 -7.37 19.08
C ASP A 318 -1.08 -5.95 19.62
N HIS A 319 -0.90 -4.95 18.73
CA HIS A 319 -0.71 -3.55 19.08
C HIS A 319 -2.00 -2.70 18.99
N HIS A 320 -3.19 -3.31 18.92
CA HIS A 320 -4.45 -2.55 18.78
C HIS A 320 -4.64 -1.48 19.86
N GLY A 321 -4.21 -1.72 21.09
CA GLY A 321 -4.25 -0.76 22.20
C GLY A 321 -3.32 0.46 22.06
N TYR A 322 -2.43 0.46 21.04
CA TYR A 322 -1.53 1.59 20.78
C TYR A 322 -2.22 2.76 20.08
N ILE A 323 -3.33 2.55 19.37
CA ILE A 323 -4.00 3.58 18.58
C ILE A 323 -4.40 4.78 19.46
N GLY A 324 -5.20 4.54 20.49
CA GLY A 324 -5.64 5.58 21.43
C GLY A 324 -4.47 6.24 22.16
N ARG A 325 -3.48 5.44 22.56
CA ARG A 325 -2.27 5.89 23.26
C ARG A 325 -1.45 6.88 22.44
N LEU A 326 -1.14 6.56 21.18
CA LEU A 326 -0.35 7.45 20.31
C LEU A 326 -1.09 8.72 19.94
N LYS A 327 -2.40 8.62 19.65
CA LYS A 327 -3.25 9.79 19.40
C LYS A 327 -3.36 10.70 20.64
N ALA A 328 -3.52 10.11 21.84
CA ALA A 328 -3.54 10.85 23.08
C ALA A 328 -2.19 11.54 23.37
N ALA A 329 -1.07 10.86 23.05
CA ALA A 329 0.26 11.47 23.18
C ALA A 329 0.42 12.67 22.25
N ALA A 330 -0.01 12.58 20.99
CA ALA A 330 -0.01 13.70 20.05
C ALA A 330 -0.83 14.88 20.57
N ALA A 331 -2.06 14.63 20.99
CA ALA A 331 -2.95 15.67 21.56
C ALA A 331 -2.35 16.32 22.81
N ALA A 332 -1.75 15.56 23.71
CA ALA A 332 -1.08 16.07 24.91
C ALA A 332 0.13 16.96 24.57
N LEU A 333 0.81 16.69 23.46
CA LEU A 333 1.90 17.52 22.93
C LEU A 333 1.39 18.81 22.25
N GLY A 334 0.09 18.94 22.02
CA GLY A 334 -0.55 20.07 21.34
C GLY A 334 -0.70 19.87 19.83
N ASP A 335 -0.48 18.66 19.33
CA ASP A 335 -0.67 18.31 17.93
C ASP A 335 -2.13 17.88 17.68
N ASP A 336 -2.54 17.92 16.40
CA ASP A 336 -3.79 17.30 15.96
C ASP A 336 -3.69 15.78 16.12
N PRO A 337 -4.60 15.10 16.85
CA PRO A 337 -4.62 13.65 16.96
C PRO A 337 -4.69 12.92 15.61
N ASP A 338 -5.30 13.54 14.60
CA ASP A 338 -5.41 12.97 13.26
C ASP A 338 -4.12 13.12 12.42
N SER A 339 -3.10 13.80 12.97
CA SER A 339 -1.74 13.78 12.44
C SER A 339 -0.97 12.49 12.77
N VAL A 340 -1.59 11.58 13.50
CA VAL A 340 -1.10 10.22 13.79
C VAL A 340 -2.12 9.21 13.32
N GLU A 341 -1.72 8.38 12.36
CA GLU A 341 -2.50 7.25 11.87
C GLU A 341 -1.83 5.93 12.29
N VAL A 342 -2.63 4.93 12.66
CA VAL A 342 -2.15 3.59 12.98
C VAL A 342 -2.91 2.58 12.13
N LEU A 343 -2.19 1.85 11.29
CA LEU A 343 -2.73 0.77 10.48
C LEU A 343 -2.42 -0.56 11.16
N ILE A 344 -3.47 -1.34 11.46
CA ILE A 344 -3.34 -2.63 12.14
C ILE A 344 -3.45 -3.74 11.11
N GLY A 345 -2.38 -4.56 11.01
CA GLY A 345 -2.35 -5.71 10.10
C GLY A 345 -2.71 -7.02 10.77
N GLN A 346 -3.53 -7.81 10.07
CA GLN A 346 -3.94 -9.13 10.49
C GLN A 346 -2.94 -10.22 10.09
N MET A 347 -3.17 -11.43 10.61
CA MET A 347 -2.30 -12.59 10.44
C MET A 347 -2.14 -13.01 8.97
N VAL A 348 -0.95 -13.55 8.66
CA VAL A 348 -0.66 -14.23 7.39
C VAL A 348 -0.47 -15.70 7.68
N ASN A 349 -1.20 -16.55 6.97
CA ASN A 349 -1.08 -17.98 7.02
C ASN A 349 -0.47 -18.50 5.72
N LEU A 350 0.31 -19.56 5.80
CA LEU A 350 0.75 -20.29 4.61
C LEU A 350 -0.06 -21.57 4.46
N VAL A 351 -0.39 -21.89 3.22
CA VAL A 351 -1.06 -23.12 2.83
C VAL A 351 -0.22 -23.80 1.74
N SER A 352 -0.05 -25.12 1.85
CA SER A 352 0.52 -25.99 0.82
C SER A 352 -0.20 -27.33 0.83
N ASP A 353 -0.50 -27.90 -0.32
CA ASP A 353 -1.33 -29.10 -0.49
C ASP A 353 -2.70 -28.99 0.23
N GLY A 354 -3.29 -27.80 0.26
CA GLY A 354 -4.55 -27.50 0.93
C GLY A 354 -4.49 -27.57 2.46
N LYS A 355 -3.30 -27.60 3.06
CA LYS A 355 -3.10 -27.69 4.51
C LYS A 355 -2.29 -26.50 5.01
N PRO A 356 -2.62 -25.99 6.23
CA PRO A 356 -1.80 -24.97 6.85
C PRO A 356 -0.37 -25.46 7.10
N VAL A 357 0.60 -24.67 6.67
CA VAL A 357 2.01 -24.89 7.01
C VAL A 357 2.25 -24.38 8.42
N ARG A 358 2.64 -25.28 9.33
CA ARG A 358 2.87 -24.92 10.74
C ARG A 358 4.20 -24.17 10.89
N MET A 359 4.11 -22.96 11.42
CA MET A 359 5.27 -22.15 11.80
C MET A 359 5.47 -22.21 13.31
N SER A 360 6.70 -22.35 13.77
CA SER A 360 7.05 -22.30 15.20
C SER A 360 8.44 -21.73 15.41
N LYS A 361 8.51 -20.52 15.96
CA LYS A 361 9.78 -19.88 16.35
C LYS A 361 10.62 -20.74 17.29
N ARG A 362 9.96 -21.50 18.23
CA ARG A 362 10.63 -22.35 19.20
C ARG A 362 11.19 -23.65 18.62
N ALA A 363 10.61 -24.13 17.50
CA ALA A 363 11.04 -25.38 16.86
C ALA A 363 12.04 -25.15 15.70
N GLY A 364 12.44 -23.90 15.44
CA GLY A 364 13.31 -23.57 14.30
C GLY A 364 12.61 -23.61 12.92
N ASN A 365 11.29 -23.79 12.90
CA ASN A 365 10.46 -23.81 11.69
C ASN A 365 9.82 -22.43 11.46
N ILE A 366 10.64 -21.41 11.29
CA ILE A 366 10.16 -20.09 10.85
C ILE A 366 10.26 -20.10 9.33
N ILE A 367 9.15 -19.78 8.67
CA ILE A 367 9.22 -19.42 7.26
C ILE A 367 9.57 -17.95 7.19
N SER A 368 10.79 -17.69 6.75
CA SER A 368 11.33 -16.35 6.58
C SER A 368 10.80 -15.70 5.28
N MET A 369 11.11 -14.41 5.13
CA MET A 369 10.92 -13.70 3.86
C MET A 369 11.70 -14.39 2.73
N GLU A 370 12.95 -14.76 3.00
CA GLU A 370 13.82 -15.46 2.05
C GLU A 370 13.21 -16.79 1.60
N ASP A 371 12.74 -17.64 2.55
CA ASP A 371 12.08 -18.91 2.23
C ASP A 371 10.86 -18.72 1.31
N LEU A 372 10.06 -17.67 1.54
CA LEU A 372 8.92 -17.36 0.68
C LEU A 372 9.36 -16.91 -0.71
N VAL A 373 10.35 -16.02 -0.79
CA VAL A 373 10.89 -15.52 -2.06
C VAL A 373 11.50 -16.67 -2.87
N ASP A 374 12.26 -17.55 -2.23
CA ASP A 374 12.83 -18.74 -2.88
C ASP A 374 11.76 -19.68 -3.42
N ALA A 375 10.65 -19.80 -2.69
CA ALA A 375 9.57 -20.68 -3.08
C ALA A 375 8.74 -20.17 -4.26
N VAL A 376 8.48 -18.87 -4.36
CA VAL A 376 7.49 -18.31 -5.31
C VAL A 376 8.00 -17.09 -6.11
N GLY A 377 9.15 -16.53 -5.77
CA GLY A 377 9.72 -15.31 -6.35
C GLY A 377 9.17 -14.03 -5.71
N VAL A 378 9.92 -12.93 -5.88
CA VAL A 378 9.60 -11.61 -5.28
C VAL A 378 8.25 -11.10 -5.73
N ASP A 379 7.98 -11.08 -7.04
CA ASP A 379 6.73 -10.52 -7.59
C ASP A 379 5.49 -11.24 -7.07
N ALA A 380 5.53 -12.58 -7.02
CA ALA A 380 4.41 -13.38 -6.54
C ALA A 380 4.19 -13.18 -5.04
N ALA A 381 5.27 -13.15 -4.26
CA ALA A 381 5.21 -12.89 -2.82
C ALA A 381 4.63 -11.49 -2.53
N ARG A 382 5.14 -10.44 -3.18
CA ARG A 382 4.67 -9.06 -3.03
C ARG A 382 3.20 -8.92 -3.39
N PHE A 383 2.82 -9.37 -4.59
CA PHE A 383 1.44 -9.25 -5.09
C PHE A 383 0.44 -9.98 -4.18
N ALA A 384 0.78 -11.18 -3.72
CA ALA A 384 -0.07 -11.96 -2.82
C ALA A 384 -0.28 -11.26 -1.46
N MET A 385 0.78 -10.64 -0.90
CA MET A 385 0.73 -9.91 0.36
C MET A 385 -0.08 -8.60 0.26
N ILE A 386 -0.01 -7.91 -0.89
CA ILE A 386 -0.70 -6.63 -1.10
C ILE A 386 -2.17 -6.82 -1.46
N ARG A 387 -2.55 -7.90 -2.13
CA ARG A 387 -3.87 -8.10 -2.75
C ARG A 387 -5.06 -7.98 -1.79
N ALA A 388 -4.87 -8.27 -0.53
CA ALA A 388 -5.91 -8.19 0.50
C ALA A 388 -5.74 -6.95 1.37
N SER A 389 -6.87 -6.42 1.90
CA SER A 389 -6.85 -5.35 2.88
C SER A 389 -6.02 -5.74 4.11
N VAL A 390 -5.31 -4.77 4.71
CA VAL A 390 -4.43 -5.01 5.87
C VAL A 390 -5.18 -5.51 7.10
N ASP A 391 -6.44 -5.13 7.25
CA ASP A 391 -7.34 -5.51 8.36
C ASP A 391 -7.96 -6.91 8.21
N SER A 392 -7.68 -7.61 7.12
CA SER A 392 -8.09 -9.00 6.90
C SER A 392 -6.90 -9.96 6.93
N SER A 393 -7.11 -11.16 7.47
CA SER A 393 -6.13 -12.25 7.39
C SER A 393 -5.95 -12.71 5.95
N VAL A 394 -4.75 -13.17 5.63
CA VAL A 394 -4.40 -13.65 4.29
C VAL A 394 -3.87 -15.07 4.37
N ASP A 395 -4.44 -15.94 3.55
CA ASP A 395 -3.91 -17.26 3.28
C ASP A 395 -3.10 -17.24 1.99
N ILE A 396 -1.82 -17.53 2.10
CA ILE A 396 -0.86 -17.61 0.98
C ILE A 396 -0.73 -19.06 0.55
N ASP A 397 -1.30 -19.39 -0.60
CA ASP A 397 -1.20 -20.73 -1.20
C ASP A 397 0.06 -20.81 -2.07
N LEU A 398 1.09 -21.51 -1.55
CA LEU A 398 2.38 -21.65 -2.22
C LEU A 398 2.25 -22.41 -3.56
N ASP A 399 1.37 -23.39 -3.63
CA ASP A 399 1.20 -24.21 -4.84
C ASP A 399 0.52 -23.40 -5.95
N LEU A 400 -0.44 -22.53 -5.56
CA LEU A 400 -1.07 -21.60 -6.47
C LEU A 400 -0.07 -20.57 -7.02
N LEU A 401 0.76 -19.99 -6.14
CA LEU A 401 1.72 -18.95 -6.53
C LEU A 401 2.88 -19.45 -7.40
N ARG A 402 3.16 -20.76 -7.37
CA ARG A 402 4.15 -21.41 -8.27
C ARG A 402 3.63 -21.66 -9.67
N LYS A 403 2.30 -21.65 -9.86
CA LYS A 403 1.69 -21.94 -11.17
C LYS A 403 1.95 -20.83 -12.17
N ARG A 404 2.33 -21.22 -13.39
CA ARG A 404 2.38 -20.33 -14.56
C ARG A 404 1.05 -20.40 -15.34
N SER A 405 -0.02 -20.00 -14.69
CA SER A 405 -1.39 -20.08 -15.25
C SER A 405 -2.23 -18.90 -14.77
N SER A 406 -3.40 -18.72 -15.40
CA SER A 406 -4.38 -17.70 -15.02
C SER A 406 -4.94 -17.83 -13.61
N GLU A 407 -4.72 -18.96 -12.94
CA GLU A 407 -5.10 -19.15 -11.53
C GLU A 407 -4.19 -18.35 -10.59
N ASN A 408 -2.91 -18.16 -10.96
CA ASN A 408 -1.97 -17.35 -10.21
C ASN A 408 -2.22 -15.85 -10.49
N PRO A 409 -2.63 -15.05 -9.49
CA PRO A 409 -3.06 -13.68 -9.72
C PRO A 409 -1.99 -12.77 -10.30
N VAL A 410 -0.73 -12.89 -9.84
CA VAL A 410 0.36 -12.06 -10.38
C VAL A 410 0.69 -12.48 -11.81
N TYR A 411 0.75 -13.79 -12.07
CA TYR A 411 1.00 -14.31 -13.41
C TYR A 411 -0.06 -13.80 -14.39
N TYR A 412 -1.35 -13.79 -13.98
CA TYR A 412 -2.45 -13.33 -14.81
C TYR A 412 -2.30 -11.88 -15.24
N VAL A 413 -1.89 -10.99 -14.32
CA VAL A 413 -1.66 -9.57 -14.58
C VAL A 413 -0.40 -9.36 -15.44
N GLN A 414 0.70 -10.00 -15.09
CA GLN A 414 1.97 -9.89 -15.84
C GLN A 414 1.85 -10.48 -17.24
N TYR A 415 1.09 -11.58 -17.39
CA TYR A 415 0.82 -12.16 -18.70
C TYR A 415 -0.01 -11.22 -19.58
N ALA A 416 -0.95 -10.47 -19.02
CA ALA A 416 -1.70 -9.45 -19.76
C ALA A 416 -0.76 -8.38 -20.33
N HIS A 417 0.17 -7.87 -19.52
CA HIS A 417 1.20 -6.91 -19.97
C HIS A 417 2.12 -7.51 -21.04
N SER A 418 2.71 -8.67 -20.78
CA SER A 418 3.59 -9.37 -21.74
C SER A 418 2.92 -9.66 -23.09
N ARG A 419 1.62 -10.00 -23.06
CA ARG A 419 0.83 -10.27 -24.26
C ARG A 419 0.71 -9.03 -25.13
N ILE A 420 0.46 -7.86 -24.52
CA ILE A 420 0.44 -6.58 -25.25
C ILE A 420 1.82 -6.25 -25.81
N CYS A 421 2.89 -6.40 -25.04
CA CYS A 421 4.25 -6.19 -25.51
C CYS A 421 4.56 -7.07 -26.74
N SER A 422 4.04 -8.31 -26.77
CA SER A 422 4.17 -9.18 -27.93
C SER A 422 3.40 -8.65 -29.16
N VAL A 423 2.19 -8.09 -28.96
CA VAL A 423 1.43 -7.45 -30.05
C VAL A 423 2.21 -6.27 -30.62
N LEU A 424 2.75 -5.40 -29.77
CA LEU A 424 3.51 -4.22 -30.18
C LEU A 424 4.76 -4.61 -30.98
N ARG A 425 5.52 -5.61 -30.54
CA ARG A 425 6.67 -6.14 -31.31
C ARG A 425 6.27 -6.74 -32.65
N ASN A 426 5.13 -7.44 -32.72
CA ASN A 426 4.64 -7.99 -33.98
C ASN A 426 4.17 -6.88 -34.92
N ALA A 427 3.61 -5.79 -34.41
CA ALA A 427 3.25 -4.63 -35.20
C ALA A 427 4.47 -3.99 -35.90
N GLU A 428 5.58 -3.86 -35.18
CA GLU A 428 6.84 -3.37 -35.76
C GLU A 428 7.32 -4.26 -36.92
N ALA A 429 7.26 -5.59 -36.75
CA ALA A 429 7.63 -6.55 -37.78
C ALA A 429 6.71 -6.47 -39.02
N LEU A 430 5.43 -6.15 -38.82
CA LEU A 430 4.43 -5.98 -39.87
C LEU A 430 4.38 -4.54 -40.42
N LYS A 431 5.18 -3.60 -39.86
CA LYS A 431 5.19 -2.19 -40.19
C LYS A 431 3.81 -1.52 -40.04
N VAL A 432 3.08 -1.93 -39.02
CA VAL A 432 1.81 -1.29 -38.64
C VAL A 432 2.13 -0.19 -37.63
N GLU A 433 1.76 1.04 -37.94
CA GLU A 433 1.97 2.18 -37.06
C GLU A 433 0.68 2.49 -36.29
N ALA A 434 0.86 2.85 -35.01
CA ALA A 434 -0.23 3.35 -34.19
C ALA A 434 -0.66 4.75 -34.67
N ASN A 435 -1.97 5.00 -34.70
CA ASN A 435 -2.53 6.29 -35.12
C ASN A 435 -3.60 6.79 -34.13
N ASP A 436 -4.08 8.00 -34.35
CA ASP A 436 -5.05 8.67 -33.48
C ASP A 436 -6.48 8.63 -34.03
N SER A 437 -6.78 7.76 -35.00
CA SER A 437 -8.15 7.51 -35.53
C SER A 437 -9.01 6.73 -34.51
N LEU A 438 -8.94 7.15 -33.23
CA LEU A 438 -9.55 6.47 -32.09
C LEU A 438 -11.09 6.43 -32.13
N GLN A 439 -11.72 7.30 -32.91
CA GLN A 439 -13.16 7.27 -33.19
C GLN A 439 -13.61 5.99 -33.92
N LEU A 440 -12.66 5.21 -34.47
CA LEU A 440 -12.93 3.92 -35.10
C LEU A 440 -13.07 2.78 -34.08
N LEU A 441 -12.73 3.02 -32.81
CA LEU A 441 -12.89 2.08 -31.69
C LEU A 441 -14.33 2.10 -31.19
N ASP A 442 -15.25 1.56 -31.97
CA ASP A 442 -16.70 1.62 -31.73
C ASP A 442 -17.28 0.34 -31.11
N ASN A 443 -16.45 -0.71 -30.97
CA ASN A 443 -16.91 -1.97 -30.39
C ASN A 443 -17.04 -1.85 -28.86
N GLU A 444 -18.06 -2.47 -28.29
CA GLU A 444 -18.34 -2.44 -26.85
C GLU A 444 -17.17 -2.94 -25.99
N ALA A 445 -16.44 -3.97 -26.46
CA ALA A 445 -15.28 -4.48 -25.73
C ALA A 445 -14.12 -3.47 -25.73
N GLU A 446 -13.93 -2.71 -26.81
CA GLU A 446 -12.96 -1.62 -26.89
C GLU A 446 -13.35 -0.48 -25.93
N GLY A 447 -14.60 -0.06 -25.96
CA GLY A 447 -15.14 0.93 -25.05
C GLY A 447 -15.04 0.51 -23.58
N THR A 448 -15.29 -0.76 -23.26
CA THR A 448 -15.14 -1.30 -21.91
C THR A 448 -13.70 -1.24 -21.41
N LEU A 449 -12.73 -1.60 -22.26
CA LEU A 449 -11.31 -1.51 -21.93
C LEU A 449 -10.89 -0.04 -21.72
N ILE A 450 -11.28 0.86 -22.64
CA ILE A 450 -10.94 2.30 -22.55
C ILE A 450 -11.46 2.91 -21.24
N ARG A 451 -12.71 2.63 -20.89
CA ARG A 451 -13.30 3.11 -19.62
C ARG A 451 -12.59 2.53 -18.40
N ALA A 452 -12.20 1.25 -18.46
CA ALA A 452 -11.43 0.63 -17.38
C ALA A 452 -10.07 1.31 -17.22
N LEU A 453 -9.38 1.67 -18.30
CA LEU A 453 -8.13 2.42 -18.27
C LEU A 453 -8.31 3.81 -17.64
N GLY A 454 -9.41 4.51 -17.97
CA GLY A 454 -9.74 5.83 -17.42
C GLY A 454 -10.02 5.85 -15.91
N GLU A 455 -10.32 4.69 -15.30
CA GLU A 455 -10.52 4.57 -13.85
C GLU A 455 -9.21 4.60 -13.03
N PHE A 456 -8.07 4.38 -13.66
CA PHE A 456 -6.80 4.24 -12.95
C PHE A 456 -6.46 5.41 -12.03
N PRO A 457 -6.57 6.69 -12.45
CA PRO A 457 -6.29 7.82 -11.56
C PRO A 457 -7.19 7.85 -10.32
N ARG A 458 -8.47 7.49 -10.48
CA ARG A 458 -9.43 7.40 -9.36
C ARG A 458 -9.06 6.27 -8.39
N VAL A 459 -8.61 5.14 -8.91
CA VAL A 459 -8.15 4.01 -8.08
C VAL A 459 -6.91 4.39 -7.26
N VAL A 460 -5.93 5.05 -7.88
CA VAL A 460 -4.73 5.51 -7.17
C VAL A 460 -5.08 6.54 -6.09
N LYS A 461 -5.94 7.51 -6.42
CA LYS A 461 -6.46 8.49 -5.46
C LYS A 461 -7.11 7.79 -4.26
N ALA A 462 -8.06 6.88 -4.50
CA ALA A 462 -8.75 6.16 -3.44
C ALA A 462 -7.79 5.29 -2.60
N ALA A 463 -6.80 4.66 -3.23
CA ALA A 463 -5.77 3.89 -2.54
C ALA A 463 -4.93 4.77 -1.59
N ALA A 464 -4.63 6.01 -2.01
CA ALA A 464 -3.91 6.97 -1.17
C ALA A 464 -4.78 7.47 -0.01
N GLU A 465 -6.01 7.93 -0.28
CA GLU A 465 -6.94 8.49 0.73
C GLU A 465 -7.30 7.49 1.82
N LEU A 466 -7.52 6.22 1.43
CA LEU A 466 -7.95 5.15 2.34
C LEU A 466 -6.78 4.33 2.90
N ARG A 467 -5.54 4.58 2.49
CA ARG A 467 -4.36 3.78 2.85
C ARG A 467 -4.50 2.31 2.40
N GLU A 468 -5.09 2.09 1.23
CA GLU A 468 -5.49 0.77 0.73
C GLU A 468 -4.81 0.42 -0.62
N PRO A 469 -3.50 0.13 -0.66
CA PRO A 469 -2.78 -0.21 -1.89
C PRO A 469 -3.35 -1.45 -2.59
N HIS A 470 -4.06 -2.34 -1.89
CA HIS A 470 -4.74 -3.50 -2.46
C HIS A 470 -5.75 -3.13 -3.56
N ARG A 471 -6.27 -1.90 -3.56
CA ARG A 471 -7.18 -1.42 -4.63
C ARG A 471 -6.50 -1.41 -5.99
N VAL A 472 -5.21 -1.05 -6.03
CA VAL A 472 -4.43 -1.08 -7.28
C VAL A 472 -4.25 -2.52 -7.76
N ALA A 473 -3.92 -3.46 -6.88
CA ALA A 473 -3.78 -4.87 -7.25
C ALA A 473 -5.08 -5.48 -7.80
N ASN A 474 -6.20 -5.18 -7.14
CA ASN A 474 -7.51 -5.66 -7.57
C ASN A 474 -7.97 -5.01 -8.89
N TYR A 475 -7.67 -3.73 -9.07
CA TYR A 475 -7.91 -3.04 -10.34
C TYR A 475 -7.12 -3.67 -11.49
N LEU A 476 -5.81 -3.92 -11.33
CA LEU A 476 -4.99 -4.55 -12.36
C LEU A 476 -5.48 -5.95 -12.72
N HIS A 477 -5.93 -6.73 -11.74
CA HIS A 477 -6.52 -8.04 -11.99
C HIS A 477 -7.81 -7.95 -12.81
N SER A 478 -8.67 -6.97 -12.52
CA SER A 478 -9.90 -6.71 -13.29
C SER A 478 -9.58 -6.23 -14.70
N LEU A 479 -8.63 -5.31 -14.84
CA LEU A 479 -8.17 -4.78 -16.14
C LEU A 479 -7.60 -5.90 -17.03
N ALA A 480 -6.85 -6.86 -16.44
CA ALA A 480 -6.37 -8.03 -17.17
C ALA A 480 -7.54 -8.86 -17.73
N GLY A 481 -8.63 -9.01 -16.98
CA GLY A 481 -9.85 -9.66 -17.46
C GLY A 481 -10.51 -8.93 -18.63
N ASP A 482 -10.59 -7.58 -18.55
CA ASP A 482 -11.14 -6.76 -19.65
C ASP A 482 -10.29 -6.90 -20.92
N LEU A 483 -8.95 -6.84 -20.76
CA LEU A 483 -8.02 -7.03 -21.87
C LEU A 483 -8.16 -8.42 -22.51
N HIS A 484 -8.23 -9.48 -21.71
CA HIS A 484 -8.34 -10.84 -22.25
C HIS A 484 -9.65 -11.02 -22.99
N ARG A 485 -10.76 -10.48 -22.49
CA ARG A 485 -12.05 -10.49 -23.20
C ARG A 485 -11.97 -9.78 -24.55
N TRP A 486 -11.37 -8.59 -24.61
CA TRP A 486 -11.16 -7.87 -25.86
C TRP A 486 -10.26 -8.66 -26.83
N TYR A 487 -9.14 -9.17 -26.35
CA TYR A 487 -8.16 -9.88 -27.17
C TYR A 487 -8.69 -11.22 -27.72
N ASP A 488 -9.49 -11.94 -26.95
CA ASP A 488 -9.99 -13.28 -27.32
C ASP A 488 -11.26 -13.22 -28.19
N HIS A 489 -11.81 -12.04 -28.43
CA HIS A 489 -13.01 -11.82 -29.25
C HIS A 489 -12.74 -11.94 -30.77
N LYS A 490 -11.86 -12.86 -31.14
CA LYS A 490 -11.51 -13.14 -32.55
C LYS A 490 -12.67 -13.86 -33.25
N PRO A 491 -12.91 -13.58 -34.57
CA PRO A 491 -12.14 -12.78 -35.52
C PRO A 491 -12.50 -11.28 -35.58
N ALA A 492 -13.58 -10.81 -34.92
CA ALA A 492 -14.12 -9.47 -35.13
C ALA A 492 -13.19 -8.33 -34.63
N LEU A 493 -12.37 -8.59 -33.59
CA LEU A 493 -11.53 -7.58 -32.95
C LEU A 493 -10.04 -7.85 -33.15
N ARG A 494 -9.60 -8.13 -34.36
CA ARG A 494 -8.19 -8.29 -34.64
C ARG A 494 -7.42 -6.98 -34.48
N ILE A 495 -6.33 -7.04 -33.73
CA ILE A 495 -5.45 -5.89 -33.50
C ILE A 495 -4.49 -5.71 -34.68
N LEU A 496 -4.00 -6.79 -35.28
CA LEU A 496 -3.05 -6.79 -36.38
C LEU A 496 -3.62 -7.49 -37.63
N PRO A 497 -3.21 -7.08 -38.85
CA PRO A 497 -3.57 -7.75 -40.07
C PRO A 497 -3.06 -9.18 -40.11
N ARG A 498 -3.66 -10.05 -40.92
CA ARG A 498 -3.27 -11.46 -41.05
C ARG A 498 -2.98 -11.83 -42.51
N GLY A 499 -1.85 -12.54 -42.70
CA GLY A 499 -1.41 -12.95 -44.02
C GLY A 499 -1.13 -11.75 -44.91
N ASP A 500 -1.80 -11.69 -46.08
CA ASP A 500 -1.60 -10.63 -47.06
C ASP A 500 -2.61 -9.46 -46.89
N GLU A 501 -3.26 -9.35 -45.73
CA GLU A 501 -4.17 -8.25 -45.41
C GLU A 501 -3.38 -6.94 -45.23
N GLU A 502 -3.78 -5.91 -45.94
CA GLU A 502 -3.16 -4.58 -45.81
C GLU A 502 -3.55 -3.94 -44.45
N PRO A 503 -2.60 -3.25 -43.79
CA PRO A 503 -2.90 -2.47 -42.59
C PRO A 503 -3.98 -1.40 -42.86
N THR A 504 -4.92 -1.26 -41.90
CA THR A 504 -5.96 -0.26 -41.96
C THR A 504 -5.81 0.74 -40.81
N GLU A 505 -6.50 1.89 -40.88
CA GLU A 505 -6.53 2.87 -39.81
C GLU A 505 -7.06 2.27 -38.49
N LEU A 506 -8.01 1.32 -38.56
CA LEU A 506 -8.52 0.63 -37.37
C LEU A 506 -7.43 -0.23 -36.69
N HIS A 507 -6.54 -0.88 -37.45
CA HIS A 507 -5.41 -1.58 -36.86
C HIS A 507 -4.49 -0.62 -36.10
N GLY A 508 -4.22 0.58 -36.66
CA GLY A 508 -3.43 1.61 -36.01
C GLY A 508 -4.08 2.19 -34.75
N ALA A 509 -5.41 2.38 -34.77
CA ALA A 509 -6.17 2.82 -33.60
C ALA A 509 -6.15 1.77 -32.48
N ARG A 510 -6.33 0.47 -32.81
CA ARG A 510 -6.22 -0.65 -31.86
C ARG A 510 -4.82 -0.78 -31.28
N LEU A 511 -3.81 -0.51 -32.09
CA LEU A 511 -2.42 -0.51 -31.63
C LEU A 511 -2.16 0.63 -30.64
N ARG A 512 -2.75 1.81 -30.86
CA ARG A 512 -2.71 2.93 -29.90
C ARG A 512 -3.38 2.56 -28.57
N LEU A 513 -4.51 1.85 -28.61
CA LEU A 513 -5.16 1.32 -27.42
C LEU A 513 -4.26 0.29 -26.70
N CYS A 514 -3.53 -0.56 -27.42
CA CYS A 514 -2.54 -1.45 -26.83
C CYS A 514 -1.44 -0.69 -26.10
N GLN A 515 -0.88 0.38 -26.69
CA GLN A 515 0.13 1.21 -26.05
C GLN A 515 -0.38 1.84 -24.75
N ALA A 516 -1.59 2.41 -24.79
CA ALA A 516 -2.21 2.98 -23.58
C ALA A 516 -2.43 1.90 -22.49
N THR A 517 -2.87 0.70 -22.88
CA THR A 517 -3.10 -0.40 -21.95
C THR A 517 -1.79 -0.90 -21.33
N GLN A 518 -0.73 -1.03 -22.14
CA GLN A 518 0.61 -1.36 -21.65
C GLN A 518 1.08 -0.37 -20.58
N GLN A 519 0.93 0.94 -20.87
CA GLN A 519 1.35 2.00 -19.95
C GLN A 519 0.64 1.91 -18.61
N VAL A 520 -0.68 1.69 -18.60
CA VAL A 520 -1.44 1.60 -17.36
C VAL A 520 -1.04 0.36 -16.54
N PHE A 521 -0.80 -0.80 -17.19
CA PHE A 521 -0.27 -1.97 -16.49
C PHE A 521 1.10 -1.69 -15.88
N ALA A 522 2.02 -1.07 -16.64
CA ALA A 522 3.34 -0.73 -16.16
C ALA A 522 3.27 0.21 -14.95
N ASN A 523 2.48 1.29 -15.04
CA ASN A 523 2.29 2.24 -13.94
C ASN A 523 1.71 1.57 -12.70
N GLY A 524 0.67 0.76 -12.86
CA GLY A 524 0.02 0.08 -11.74
C GLY A 524 0.92 -0.96 -11.07
N LEU A 525 1.66 -1.76 -11.83
CA LEU A 525 2.63 -2.73 -11.30
C LEU A 525 3.79 -2.01 -10.58
N ALA A 526 4.28 -0.89 -11.10
CA ALA A 526 5.29 -0.06 -10.45
C ALA A 526 4.84 0.48 -9.09
N LEU A 527 3.55 0.87 -8.93
CA LEU A 527 2.99 1.28 -7.64
C LEU A 527 2.96 0.15 -6.62
N LEU A 528 2.91 -1.11 -7.05
CA LEU A 528 2.98 -2.28 -6.17
C LEU A 528 4.42 -2.77 -5.94
N GLY A 529 5.42 -2.18 -6.61
CA GLY A 529 6.79 -2.68 -6.61
C GLY A 529 6.89 -4.08 -7.21
N VAL A 530 6.07 -4.37 -8.21
CA VAL A 530 6.03 -5.63 -8.98
C VAL A 530 6.50 -5.34 -10.39
N THR A 531 7.29 -6.24 -10.97
CA THR A 531 7.84 -6.03 -12.31
C THR A 531 6.75 -6.14 -13.40
N ALA A 532 6.96 -5.41 -14.50
CA ALA A 532 6.15 -5.49 -15.71
C ALA A 532 6.94 -6.18 -16.84
N PRO A 533 7.03 -7.52 -16.88
CA PRO A 533 7.86 -8.21 -17.82
C PRO A 533 7.32 -8.07 -19.24
N GLU A 534 8.20 -7.82 -20.20
CA GLU A 534 7.84 -7.76 -21.62
C GLU A 534 7.69 -9.15 -22.25
N ARG A 535 8.26 -10.18 -21.62
CA ARG A 535 8.23 -11.58 -22.08
C ARG A 535 8.04 -12.51 -20.89
N MET A 536 7.19 -13.51 -21.05
CA MET A 536 6.94 -14.56 -20.07
C MET A 536 6.97 -15.94 -20.72
#